data_16da8fd20423e84ae3444962f234ea76
#
_entry.id   16da8fd20423e84ae3444962f234ea76
#
_cell.length_a   1.000
_cell.length_b   1.000
_cell.length_c   1.000
_cell.angle_alpha   90.00
_cell.angle_beta   90.00
_cell.angle_gamma   90.00
#
_symmetry.space_group_name_H-M   'P 1'
#
loop_
_entity.id
_entity.type
_entity.pdbx_description
1 polymer ?
#
loop_
_entity_poly.entity_id
_entity_poly.type
_entity_poly.pdbx_seq_one_letter_code
_entity_poly.pdbx_strand_id
1 'polypeptide(L)'
;MTYTSAEANKLLKKLNDEYTALLDKETRSRDFRAAMGEDVASVRPVYDYAETQARLAALEEKIRRLKHAINCFNTTHFVDGFDMTIDEMLVYIPQLTRRKNKLLEMKSRLPKERVEEQYGRPSNIIDYRYANYDIAAVEADYEKTADELSRAQLALDAVNGRETFEFGE
;
A
#
# COMPACT_ATOMS: atom_id res chain seq x y z
N MET A 1 20.87 12.34 9.98
CA MET A 1 21.03 10.88 9.85
C MET A 1 20.73 10.49 8.41
N THR A 2 21.43 9.46 7.92
CA THR A 2 21.26 8.95 6.55
C THR A 2 20.40 7.70 6.59
N TYR A 3 19.42 7.60 5.70
CA TYR A 3 18.48 6.49 5.63
C TYR A 3 18.38 5.96 4.19
N THR A 4 18.25 4.66 4.04
CA THR A 4 17.70 4.08 2.81
C THR A 4 16.20 4.32 2.74
N SER A 5 15.61 4.23 1.53
CA SER A 5 14.15 4.34 1.38
C SER A 5 13.40 3.30 2.22
N ALA A 6 13.93 2.08 2.33
CA ALA A 6 13.36 1.02 3.16
C ALA A 6 13.37 1.37 4.66
N GLU A 7 14.48 1.91 5.17
CA GLU A 7 14.60 2.34 6.57
C GLU A 7 13.70 3.53 6.88
N ALA A 8 13.65 4.52 5.97
CA ALA A 8 12.79 5.69 6.11
C ALA A 8 11.30 5.32 6.15
N ASN A 9 10.85 4.36 5.34
CA ASN A 9 9.48 3.86 5.37
C ASN A 9 9.17 3.10 6.68
N LYS A 10 10.14 2.35 7.25
CA LYS A 10 9.98 1.73 8.57
C LYS A 10 9.87 2.78 9.67
N LEU A 11 10.71 3.84 9.61
CA LEU A 11 10.63 4.96 10.55
C LEU A 11 9.29 5.69 10.43
N LEU A 12 8.82 5.95 9.20
CA LEU A 12 7.52 6.58 8.95
C LEU A 12 6.38 5.76 9.55
N LYS A 13 6.41 4.43 9.37
CA LYS A 13 5.44 3.54 9.99
C LYS A 13 5.47 3.64 11.51
N LYS A 14 6.67 3.58 12.12
CA LYS A 14 6.83 3.71 13.58
C LYS A 14 6.23 5.02 14.11
N LEU A 15 6.50 6.14 13.44
CA LEU A 15 5.95 7.46 13.85
C LEU A 15 4.42 7.50 13.74
N ASN A 16 3.82 6.88 12.71
CA ASN A 16 2.37 6.78 12.59
C ASN A 16 1.77 5.87 13.69
N ASP A 17 2.44 4.77 14.04
CA ASP A 17 2.01 3.88 15.12
C ASP A 17 2.07 4.62 16.49
N GLU A 18 3.12 5.41 16.74
CA GLU A 18 3.24 6.26 17.94
C GLU A 18 2.14 7.33 18.00
N TYR A 19 1.86 7.98 16.87
CA TYR A 19 0.79 8.98 16.76
C TYR A 19 -0.58 8.36 17.06
N THR A 20 -0.88 7.21 16.47
CA THR A 20 -2.13 6.47 16.71
C THR A 20 -2.26 6.04 18.17
N ALA A 21 -1.19 5.52 18.77
CA ALA A 21 -1.20 5.11 20.19
C ALA A 21 -1.44 6.30 21.13
N LEU A 22 -0.90 7.49 20.79
CA LEU A 22 -1.14 8.71 21.59
C LEU A 22 -2.59 9.20 21.45
N LEU A 23 -3.19 9.16 20.25
CA LEU A 23 -4.61 9.46 20.03
C LEU A 23 -5.53 8.50 20.80
N ASP A 24 -5.21 7.21 20.80
CA ASP A 24 -5.96 6.19 21.54
C ASP A 24 -5.89 6.42 23.05
N LYS A 25 -4.71 6.82 23.53
CA LYS A 25 -4.53 7.20 24.95
C LYS A 25 -5.36 8.44 25.29
N GLU A 26 -5.30 9.48 24.45
CA GLU A 26 -6.11 10.70 24.62
C GLU A 26 -7.60 10.37 24.66
N THR A 27 -8.09 9.58 23.70
CA THR A 27 -9.50 9.20 23.60
C THR A 27 -10.01 8.48 24.85
N ARG A 28 -9.15 7.72 25.54
CA ARG A 28 -9.50 7.03 26.79
C ARG A 28 -9.40 7.91 28.04
N SER A 29 -8.70 9.05 27.96
CA SER A 29 -8.37 9.86 29.14
C SER A 29 -8.99 11.25 29.13
N ARG A 30 -9.41 11.77 27.95
CA ARG A 30 -9.93 13.13 27.79
C ARG A 30 -11.30 13.35 28.43
N ASP A 31 -12.08 12.28 28.58
CA ASP A 31 -13.35 12.27 29.28
C ASP A 31 -13.47 11.02 30.16
N PHE A 32 -14.26 11.09 31.22
CA PHE A 32 -14.48 9.97 32.12
C PHE A 32 -15.84 10.10 32.78
N ARG A 33 -16.31 9.01 33.38
CA ARG A 33 -17.60 8.94 34.09
C ARG A 33 -17.37 8.79 35.58
N ALA A 34 -18.18 9.47 36.35
CA ALA A 34 -18.30 9.27 37.81
C ALA A 34 -19.76 9.00 38.14
N ALA A 35 -20.02 8.09 39.07
CA ALA A 35 -21.38 7.82 39.57
C ALA A 35 -21.84 8.97 40.48
N MET A 36 -23.16 9.09 40.67
CA MET A 36 -23.70 10.07 41.60
C MET A 36 -23.22 9.75 43.02
N GLY A 37 -22.54 10.71 43.66
CA GLY A 37 -21.97 10.55 45.01
C GLY A 37 -20.55 9.96 45.04
N GLU A 38 -19.98 9.60 43.91
CA GLU A 38 -18.58 9.17 43.81
C GLU A 38 -17.64 10.38 43.85
N ASP A 39 -16.48 10.24 44.48
CA ASP A 39 -15.45 11.28 44.45
C ASP A 39 -14.85 11.37 43.04
N VAL A 40 -15.17 12.44 42.30
CA VAL A 40 -14.73 12.71 40.95
C VAL A 40 -13.21 12.71 40.84
N ALA A 41 -12.48 13.16 41.88
CA ALA A 41 -11.04 13.22 41.85
C ALA A 41 -10.40 11.81 41.88
N SER A 42 -11.03 10.86 42.56
CA SER A 42 -10.52 9.49 42.71
C SER A 42 -10.60 8.67 41.43
N VAL A 43 -11.54 8.98 40.53
CA VAL A 43 -11.78 8.25 39.27
C VAL A 43 -11.23 8.99 38.04
N ARG A 44 -10.69 10.20 38.23
CA ARG A 44 -10.17 11.03 37.16
C ARG A 44 -8.88 10.43 36.56
N PRO A 45 -8.83 10.12 35.24
CA PRO A 45 -7.61 9.67 34.62
C PRO A 45 -6.56 10.80 34.57
N VAL A 46 -5.29 10.42 34.61
CA VAL A 46 -4.19 11.37 34.42
C VAL A 46 -4.17 11.78 32.95
N TYR A 47 -4.47 13.05 32.70
CA TYR A 47 -4.48 13.61 31.36
C TYR A 47 -4.07 15.09 31.41
N ASP A 48 -3.05 15.44 30.60
CA ASP A 48 -2.65 16.82 30.35
C ASP A 48 -2.93 17.13 28.87
N TYR A 49 -3.86 18.03 28.65
CA TYR A 49 -4.27 18.45 27.31
C TYR A 49 -3.12 19.15 26.57
N ALA A 50 -2.45 20.13 27.23
CA ALA A 50 -1.42 20.94 26.58
C ALA A 50 -0.21 20.09 26.18
N GLU A 51 0.27 19.22 27.07
CA GLU A 51 1.36 18.27 26.78
C GLU A 51 0.98 17.31 25.65
N THR A 52 -0.24 16.76 25.69
CA THR A 52 -0.71 15.81 24.69
C THR A 52 -0.77 16.46 23.30
N GLN A 53 -1.35 17.66 23.17
CA GLN A 53 -1.41 18.40 21.91
C GLN A 53 -0.02 18.76 21.38
N ALA A 54 0.89 19.18 22.24
CA ALA A 54 2.26 19.48 21.85
C ALA A 54 2.98 18.26 21.29
N ARG A 55 2.78 17.07 21.90
CA ARG A 55 3.36 15.81 21.42
C ARG A 55 2.75 15.36 20.09
N LEU A 56 1.42 15.47 19.93
CA LEU A 56 0.74 15.17 18.66
C LEU A 56 1.27 16.06 17.55
N ALA A 57 1.35 17.38 17.76
CA ALA A 57 1.85 18.33 16.78
C ALA A 57 3.31 18.04 16.38
N ALA A 58 4.17 17.68 17.34
CA ALA A 58 5.56 17.31 17.06
C ALA A 58 5.66 16.02 16.21
N LEU A 59 4.83 15.01 16.49
CA LEU A 59 4.77 13.79 15.68
C LEU A 59 4.27 14.08 14.26
N GLU A 60 3.21 14.88 14.12
CA GLU A 60 2.67 15.31 12.81
C GLU A 60 3.73 16.05 11.98
N GLU A 61 4.49 16.93 12.59
CA GLU A 61 5.58 17.64 11.90
C GLU A 61 6.65 16.66 11.42
N LYS A 62 7.13 15.74 12.27
CA LYS A 62 8.11 14.74 11.91
C LYS A 62 7.61 13.84 10.76
N ILE A 63 6.36 13.35 10.85
CA ILE A 63 5.72 12.53 9.82
C ILE A 63 5.67 13.28 8.48
N ARG A 64 5.22 14.53 8.49
CA ARG A 64 5.13 15.37 7.29
C ARG A 64 6.49 15.60 6.64
N ARG A 65 7.51 15.96 7.44
CA ARG A 65 8.87 16.20 6.95
C ARG A 65 9.50 14.94 6.38
N LEU A 66 9.39 13.80 7.08
CA LEU A 66 9.94 12.52 6.61
C LEU A 66 9.26 12.06 5.32
N LYS A 67 7.93 12.16 5.25
CA LYS A 67 7.18 11.82 4.03
C LYS A 67 7.57 12.70 2.85
N HIS A 68 7.79 13.99 3.08
CA HIS A 68 8.28 14.90 2.03
C HIS A 68 9.67 14.49 1.55
N ALA A 69 10.61 14.17 2.45
CA ALA A 69 11.95 13.73 2.08
C ALA A 69 11.93 12.42 1.26
N ILE A 70 11.10 11.45 1.64
CA ILE A 70 10.87 10.21 0.87
C ILE A 70 10.32 10.54 -0.53
N ASN A 71 9.35 11.44 -0.64
CA ASN A 71 8.78 11.82 -1.94
C ASN A 71 9.81 12.49 -2.84
N CYS A 72 10.61 13.43 -2.31
CA CYS A 72 11.71 14.04 -3.06
C CYS A 72 12.73 13.00 -3.54
N PHE A 73 13.09 12.05 -2.69
CA PHE A 73 13.97 10.94 -3.05
C PHE A 73 13.37 10.13 -4.21
N ASN A 74 12.11 9.71 -4.10
CA ASN A 74 11.45 8.88 -5.09
C ASN A 74 11.33 9.55 -6.47
N THR A 75 11.17 10.88 -6.52
CA THR A 75 11.03 11.63 -7.78
C THR A 75 12.36 11.95 -8.44
N THR A 76 13.49 11.82 -7.74
CA THR A 76 14.82 12.19 -8.25
C THR A 76 15.74 10.99 -8.52
N HIS A 77 15.43 9.82 -7.98
CA HIS A 77 16.27 8.63 -8.12
C HIS A 77 15.69 7.67 -9.16
N PHE A 78 16.53 7.29 -10.13
CA PHE A 78 16.19 6.37 -11.19
C PHE A 78 16.43 4.92 -10.76
N VAL A 79 15.65 4.01 -11.33
CA VAL A 79 15.77 2.57 -11.09
C VAL A 79 16.66 1.96 -12.16
N ASP A 80 17.72 1.27 -11.77
CA ASP A 80 18.69 0.65 -12.66
C ASP A 80 18.01 -0.31 -13.65
N GLY A 81 18.33 -0.17 -14.93
CA GLY A 81 17.77 -1.00 -16.01
C GLY A 81 16.35 -0.62 -16.45
N PHE A 82 15.81 0.46 -15.89
CA PHE A 82 14.57 1.10 -16.30
C PHE A 82 14.83 2.60 -16.48
N ASP A 83 14.26 3.21 -17.51
CA ASP A 83 14.30 4.67 -17.70
C ASP A 83 13.13 5.32 -16.94
N MET A 84 13.07 5.04 -15.64
CA MET A 84 11.98 5.45 -14.74
C MET A 84 12.54 5.81 -13.36
N THR A 85 11.93 6.81 -12.74
CA THR A 85 12.17 7.14 -11.34
C THR A 85 11.50 6.11 -10.41
N ILE A 86 11.89 6.10 -9.12
CA ILE A 86 11.22 5.27 -8.11
C ILE A 86 9.71 5.56 -8.08
N ASP A 87 9.33 6.84 -8.18
CA ASP A 87 7.92 7.26 -8.18
C ASP A 87 7.14 6.66 -9.36
N GLU A 88 7.72 6.69 -10.57
CA GLU A 88 7.14 6.06 -11.75
C GLU A 88 7.04 4.54 -11.60
N MET A 89 8.07 3.89 -11.03
CA MET A 89 8.07 2.45 -10.76
C MET A 89 6.99 2.03 -9.76
N LEU A 90 6.69 2.86 -8.76
CA LEU A 90 5.59 2.63 -7.81
C LEU A 90 4.21 2.62 -8.48
N VAL A 91 4.07 3.27 -9.65
CA VAL A 91 2.87 3.21 -10.50
C VAL A 91 2.95 2.06 -11.49
N TYR A 92 4.13 1.83 -12.08
CA TYR A 92 4.33 0.83 -13.14
C TYR A 92 4.14 -0.62 -12.65
N ILE A 93 4.71 -0.98 -11.48
CA ILE A 93 4.58 -2.32 -10.91
C ILE A 93 3.11 -2.72 -10.67
N PRO A 94 2.24 -1.90 -10.06
CA PRO A 94 0.80 -2.17 -9.99
C PRO A 94 0.12 -2.31 -11.37
N GLN A 95 0.56 -1.57 -12.39
CA GLN A 95 0.04 -1.70 -13.76
C GLN A 95 0.41 -3.07 -14.35
N LEU A 96 1.68 -3.50 -14.21
CA LEU A 96 2.12 -4.84 -14.63
C LEU A 96 1.36 -5.94 -13.88
N THR A 97 1.15 -5.78 -12.58
CA THR A 97 0.39 -6.73 -11.76
C THR A 97 -1.04 -6.89 -12.27
N ARG A 98 -1.73 -5.79 -12.56
CA ARG A 98 -3.09 -5.83 -13.13
C ARG A 98 -3.11 -6.46 -14.51
N ARG A 99 -2.12 -6.15 -15.36
CA ARG A 99 -1.98 -6.75 -16.70
C ARG A 99 -1.77 -8.25 -16.60
N LYS A 100 -0.83 -8.68 -15.75
CA LYS A 100 -0.56 -10.10 -15.50
C LYS A 100 -1.81 -10.86 -15.04
N ASN A 101 -2.56 -10.32 -14.08
CA ASN A 101 -3.77 -10.95 -13.57
C ASN A 101 -4.87 -11.07 -14.65
N LYS A 102 -5.05 -10.03 -15.47
CA LYS A 102 -5.95 -10.07 -16.63
C LYS A 102 -5.54 -11.15 -17.62
N LEU A 103 -4.24 -11.22 -17.97
CA LEU A 103 -3.72 -12.21 -18.91
C LEU A 103 -3.83 -13.64 -18.33
N LEU A 104 -3.64 -13.80 -17.01
CA LEU A 104 -3.85 -15.09 -16.33
C LEU A 104 -5.30 -15.57 -16.46
N GLU A 105 -6.26 -14.68 -16.26
CA GLU A 105 -7.68 -15.00 -16.48
C GLU A 105 -7.96 -15.39 -17.93
N MET A 106 -7.41 -14.64 -18.89
CA MET A 106 -7.62 -14.91 -20.31
C MET A 106 -6.99 -16.25 -20.75
N LYS A 107 -5.74 -16.55 -20.33
CA LYS A 107 -5.07 -17.80 -20.72
C LYS A 107 -5.72 -19.05 -20.08
N SER A 108 -6.44 -18.90 -18.97
CA SER A 108 -7.14 -20.01 -18.31
C SER A 108 -8.47 -20.38 -18.97
N ARG A 109 -8.95 -19.59 -19.95
CA ARG A 109 -10.18 -19.87 -20.67
C ARG A 109 -10.00 -21.00 -21.70
N LEU A 110 -11.06 -21.79 -21.86
CA LEU A 110 -11.12 -22.75 -22.95
C LEU A 110 -11.45 -22.04 -24.27
N PRO A 111 -10.95 -22.54 -25.43
CA PRO A 111 -11.34 -22.00 -26.73
C PRO A 111 -12.85 -22.01 -26.97
N LYS A 112 -13.53 -23.02 -26.40
CA LYS A 112 -14.97 -23.16 -26.41
C LYS A 112 -15.41 -23.79 -25.08
N GLU A 113 -16.38 -23.21 -24.41
CA GLU A 113 -16.91 -23.63 -23.14
C GLU A 113 -18.45 -23.60 -23.19
N ARG A 114 -19.10 -24.64 -22.69
CA ARG A 114 -20.56 -24.67 -22.55
C ARG A 114 -20.94 -23.68 -21.42
N VAL A 115 -21.89 -22.80 -21.70
CA VAL A 115 -22.46 -21.94 -20.67
C VAL A 115 -23.44 -22.77 -19.86
N GLU A 116 -23.13 -23.00 -18.58
CA GLU A 116 -24.09 -23.59 -17.65
C GLU A 116 -25.21 -22.58 -17.38
N GLU A 117 -26.45 -23.09 -17.39
CA GLU A 117 -27.64 -22.27 -17.21
C GLU A 117 -27.57 -21.47 -15.90
N GLN A 118 -27.65 -20.13 -15.97
CA GLN A 118 -27.97 -19.32 -14.81
C GLN A 118 -29.40 -19.59 -14.35
N TYR A 119 -29.54 -19.88 -13.05
CA TYR A 119 -30.79 -20.18 -12.37
C TYR A 119 -31.97 -19.36 -12.91
N GLY A 120 -33.02 -20.07 -13.46
CA GLY A 120 -34.34 -19.52 -13.58
C GLY A 120 -35.04 -19.58 -14.94
N ARG A 121 -34.42 -20.05 -16.03
CA ARG A 121 -35.13 -20.33 -17.31
C ARG A 121 -34.63 -21.64 -17.91
N PRO A 122 -35.45 -22.71 -17.93
CA PRO A 122 -35.14 -23.86 -18.73
C PRO A 122 -35.23 -23.47 -20.22
N SER A 123 -34.07 -23.23 -20.82
CA SER A 123 -33.96 -23.00 -22.25
C SER A 123 -33.46 -24.31 -22.88
N ASN A 124 -34.17 -24.81 -23.87
CA ASN A 124 -33.70 -25.93 -24.70
C ASN A 124 -32.54 -25.54 -25.62
N ILE A 125 -32.03 -24.33 -25.50
CA ILE A 125 -30.94 -23.80 -26.30
C ILE A 125 -29.64 -23.96 -25.49
N ILE A 126 -28.69 -24.66 -26.06
CA ILE A 126 -27.35 -24.83 -25.49
C ILE A 126 -26.47 -23.72 -26.00
N ASP A 127 -26.08 -22.81 -25.11
CA ASP A 127 -25.17 -21.71 -25.42
C ASP A 127 -23.71 -22.12 -25.18
N TYR A 128 -22.84 -21.61 -26.05
CA TYR A 128 -21.39 -21.76 -25.91
C TYR A 128 -20.73 -20.42 -25.86
N ARG A 129 -19.77 -20.29 -24.94
CA ARG A 129 -18.84 -19.17 -24.89
C ARG A 129 -17.58 -19.53 -25.67
N TYR A 130 -17.12 -18.63 -26.51
CA TYR A 130 -15.90 -18.78 -27.28
C TYR A 130 -14.88 -17.74 -26.83
N ALA A 131 -13.60 -18.13 -26.74
CA ALA A 131 -12.52 -17.16 -26.65
C ALA A 131 -12.41 -16.42 -27.99
N ASN A 132 -12.55 -15.09 -27.98
CA ASN A 132 -12.43 -14.25 -29.18
C ASN A 132 -11.03 -13.65 -29.27
N TYR A 133 -10.01 -14.47 -29.01
CA TYR A 133 -8.58 -14.12 -29.06
C TYR A 133 -7.75 -15.40 -29.18
N ASP A 134 -6.49 -15.23 -29.59
CA ASP A 134 -5.51 -16.32 -29.64
C ASP A 134 -4.97 -16.58 -28.22
N ILE A 135 -5.28 -17.74 -27.66
CA ILE A 135 -4.86 -18.15 -26.32
C ILE A 135 -3.33 -18.31 -26.24
N ALA A 136 -2.67 -18.79 -27.31
CA ALA A 136 -1.22 -18.94 -27.32
C ALA A 136 -0.52 -17.57 -27.31
N ALA A 137 -1.05 -16.59 -28.04
CA ALA A 137 -0.55 -15.20 -27.96
C ALA A 137 -0.73 -14.59 -26.55
N VAL A 138 -1.87 -14.85 -25.90
CA VAL A 138 -2.11 -14.40 -24.53
C VAL A 138 -1.15 -15.05 -23.54
N GLU A 139 -0.84 -16.35 -23.72
CA GLU A 139 0.13 -17.05 -22.88
C GLU A 139 1.53 -16.46 -23.02
N ALA A 140 1.98 -16.19 -24.23
CA ALA A 140 3.27 -15.52 -24.48
C ALA A 140 3.33 -14.13 -23.85
N ASP A 141 2.26 -13.34 -23.95
CA ASP A 141 2.18 -12.01 -23.32
C ASP A 141 2.15 -12.12 -21.78
N TYR A 142 1.53 -13.14 -21.23
CA TYR A 142 1.55 -13.41 -19.79
C TYR A 142 2.97 -13.67 -19.29
N GLU A 143 3.71 -14.59 -19.93
CA GLU A 143 5.09 -14.92 -19.53
C GLU A 143 5.98 -13.68 -19.61
N LYS A 144 5.91 -12.93 -20.70
CA LYS A 144 6.64 -11.67 -20.87
C LYS A 144 6.31 -10.65 -19.77
N THR A 145 5.03 -10.50 -19.44
CA THR A 145 4.59 -9.55 -18.39
C THR A 145 5.02 -10.02 -17.01
N ALA A 146 5.02 -11.32 -16.75
CA ALA A 146 5.46 -11.89 -15.48
C ALA A 146 6.97 -11.69 -15.26
N ASP A 147 7.78 -11.93 -16.30
CA ASP A 147 9.23 -11.70 -16.28
C ASP A 147 9.56 -10.21 -16.05
N GLU A 148 8.86 -9.32 -16.75
CA GLU A 148 9.04 -7.88 -16.61
C GLU A 148 8.66 -7.39 -15.20
N LEU A 149 7.55 -7.89 -14.64
CA LEU A 149 7.15 -7.60 -13.27
C LEU A 149 8.21 -8.05 -12.25
N SER A 150 8.74 -9.26 -12.41
CA SER A 150 9.79 -9.78 -11.54
C SER A 150 11.06 -8.92 -11.59
N ARG A 151 11.51 -8.55 -12.81
CA ARG A 151 12.67 -7.66 -12.98
C ARG A 151 12.44 -6.28 -12.38
N ALA A 152 11.26 -5.70 -12.58
CA ALA A 152 10.90 -4.39 -12.02
C ALA A 152 10.91 -4.39 -10.49
N GLN A 153 10.36 -5.43 -9.86
CA GLN A 153 10.36 -5.58 -8.41
C GLN A 153 11.77 -5.71 -7.85
N LEU A 154 12.61 -6.58 -8.44
CA LEU A 154 14.00 -6.77 -8.00
C LEU A 154 14.84 -5.49 -8.15
N ALA A 155 14.67 -4.75 -9.24
CA ALA A 155 15.39 -3.50 -9.48
C ALA A 155 14.96 -2.42 -8.46
N LEU A 156 13.67 -2.29 -8.19
CA LEU A 156 13.16 -1.36 -7.19
C LEU A 156 13.65 -1.71 -5.78
N ASP A 157 13.65 -2.99 -5.39
CA ASP A 157 14.14 -3.43 -4.08
C ASP A 157 15.63 -3.15 -3.94
N ALA A 158 16.42 -3.34 -4.98
CA ALA A 158 17.85 -3.05 -4.98
C ALA A 158 18.14 -1.56 -4.75
N VAL A 159 17.44 -0.66 -5.43
CA VAL A 159 17.58 0.80 -5.26
C VAL A 159 17.13 1.21 -3.85
N ASN A 160 15.98 0.74 -3.38
CA ASN A 160 15.44 1.05 -2.07
C ASN A 160 16.34 0.56 -0.91
N GLY A 161 17.15 -0.46 -1.13
CA GLY A 161 18.08 -0.99 -0.13
C GLY A 161 19.49 -0.38 -0.18
N ARG A 162 19.88 0.23 -1.32
CA ARG A 162 21.24 0.73 -1.55
C ARG A 162 21.33 2.25 -1.45
N GLU A 163 20.45 2.93 -2.15
CA GLU A 163 20.49 4.38 -2.23
C GLU A 163 20.00 5.03 -0.94
N THR A 164 20.65 6.12 -0.53
CA THR A 164 20.38 6.78 0.74
C THR A 164 20.13 8.26 0.56
N PHE A 165 19.41 8.86 1.50
CA PHE A 165 19.20 10.29 1.60
C PHE A 165 19.34 10.79 3.04
N GLU A 166 19.64 12.06 3.20
CA GLU A 166 19.74 12.68 4.52
C GLU A 166 18.37 13.15 5.03
N PHE A 167 18.08 12.79 6.27
CA PHE A 167 16.93 13.34 7.00
C PHE A 167 17.42 13.82 8.38
N GLY A 168 17.25 15.13 8.65
CA GLY A 168 17.52 15.76 9.94
C GLY A 168 16.26 15.73 10.82
N GLU A 169 16.40 15.31 12.06
CA GLU A 169 15.37 15.44 13.09
C GLU A 169 15.09 16.90 13.45
#